data_71fddf375545723f6829499c1283af8e
#
_entry.id   71fddf375545723f6829499c1283af8e
#
_cell.length_a   1.000
_cell.length_b   1.000
_cell.length_c   1.000
_cell.angle_alpha   90.00
_cell.angle_beta   90.00
_cell.angle_gamma   90.00
#
_symmetry.space_group_name_H-M   'P 1'
#
loop_
_entity.id
_entity.type
_entity.pdbx_description
1 polymer ?
#
loop_
_entity_poly.entity_id
_entity_poly.type
_entity_poly.pdbx_seq_one_letter_code
_entity_poly.pdbx_strand_id
1 'polypeptide(L)'
;MLDAPWAKPWFRRIGIAVSYGLLIALVRQITITHFVLVGGVHLVVLLLTRYRDWPALVAGEMVVLLPTALECVGQFGLPWAVGYIIPGIVIMAPFVYLIRERWPIVTPRHTVNMGALLGSALFFSFLMTAYNLGCVFITKLPPGYQLHVDKAATEWVLGNYLGILAVVPTTLFIHQLFSGARWRELGTRLLDNRAVLDSIFLVVPALLLLVWIGIESAQVRQIAQVAMFLPIVWLAMRHGWQGAAIGGTASSLAVMALMPAINDQQTLQAEAIVAFAISSMLLLGARIGALHQHAEQERMDVRTALALAQRNVHIGEMQLRTTSLALEQIRETVQASFSMMMGRLRHLQPTIEDRSYHRQALVAQDQLFRLADSLYPVSWRERGLPAALREGAIPRALDETGIGYWCDLRGPLSRLSQTLHLAIYRLVVEVVADACAKRNLSEVIVRVRCGEKHGRRWALVSIIFRDPTEHAGTVRWDELLPRVMRSTSGMGWSGIRDRAMTFEGDAREHPIASGRRVSLLLLDPITISGA
;
A
#
# COMPACT_ATOMS: atom_id res chain seq x y z
N MET A 1 6.93 36.77 -13.68
CA MET A 1 6.26 36.27 -14.91
C MET A 1 4.74 36.40 -14.78
N LEU A 2 4.21 37.52 -14.22
CA LEU A 2 2.81 37.66 -13.80
C LEU A 2 2.00 38.69 -14.60
N ASP A 3 2.59 39.33 -15.62
CA ASP A 3 1.96 40.41 -16.40
C ASP A 3 1.72 40.07 -17.88
N ALA A 4 1.58 38.79 -18.20
CA ALA A 4 1.24 38.40 -19.56
C ALA A 4 -0.26 38.70 -19.84
N PRO A 5 -0.66 39.26 -21.01
CA PRO A 5 -2.03 39.68 -21.33
C PRO A 5 -3.06 38.53 -21.27
N TRP A 6 -2.62 37.29 -21.42
CA TRP A 6 -3.44 36.09 -21.27
C TRP A 6 -3.72 35.69 -19.78
N ALA A 7 -3.14 36.40 -18.80
CA ALA A 7 -3.48 36.26 -17.38
C ALA A 7 -4.82 36.88 -16.98
N LYS A 8 -5.44 37.73 -17.85
CA LYS A 8 -6.75 38.34 -17.59
C LYS A 8 -7.86 37.26 -17.63
N PRO A 9 -8.80 37.26 -16.69
CA PRO A 9 -9.81 36.18 -16.55
C PRO A 9 -10.72 36.00 -17.78
N TRP A 10 -10.93 37.07 -18.56
CA TRP A 10 -11.75 37.01 -19.77
C TRP A 10 -11.01 36.32 -20.94
N PHE A 11 -9.70 36.51 -21.12
CA PHE A 11 -8.91 35.81 -22.13
C PHE A 11 -8.92 34.30 -21.88
N ARG A 12 -8.80 33.88 -20.62
CA ARG A 12 -8.93 32.45 -20.24
C ARG A 12 -10.31 31.91 -20.61
N ARG A 13 -11.38 32.64 -20.31
CA ARG A 13 -12.75 32.21 -20.66
C ARG A 13 -12.96 32.09 -22.17
N ILE A 14 -12.46 33.06 -22.95
CA ILE A 14 -12.51 32.95 -24.42
C ILE A 14 -11.72 31.76 -24.91
N GLY A 15 -10.50 31.52 -24.38
CA GLY A 15 -9.71 30.35 -24.71
C GLY A 15 -10.44 29.03 -24.41
N ILE A 16 -11.12 28.97 -23.28
CA ILE A 16 -11.94 27.80 -22.91
C ILE A 16 -13.13 27.64 -23.87
N ALA A 17 -13.84 28.69 -24.18
CA ALA A 17 -14.98 28.64 -25.10
C ALA A 17 -14.57 28.19 -26.51
N VAL A 18 -13.48 28.72 -27.03
CA VAL A 18 -12.97 28.36 -28.38
C VAL A 18 -12.45 26.94 -28.41
N SER A 19 -11.62 26.54 -27.43
CA SER A 19 -11.06 25.18 -27.39
C SER A 19 -12.14 24.12 -27.22
N TYR A 20 -13.13 24.41 -26.37
CA TYR A 20 -14.26 23.51 -26.17
C TYR A 20 -15.17 23.45 -27.39
N GLY A 21 -15.50 24.59 -28.01
CA GLY A 21 -16.28 24.61 -29.25
C GLY A 21 -15.62 23.83 -30.39
N LEU A 22 -14.30 24.02 -30.58
CA LEU A 22 -13.54 23.20 -31.55
C LEU A 22 -13.57 21.72 -31.22
N LEU A 23 -13.42 21.36 -29.96
CA LEU A 23 -13.53 19.96 -29.51
C LEU A 23 -14.89 19.37 -29.83
N ILE A 24 -15.98 20.09 -29.52
CA ILE A 24 -17.36 19.63 -29.82
C ILE A 24 -17.56 19.51 -31.33
N ALA A 25 -17.11 20.50 -32.12
CA ALA A 25 -17.22 20.43 -33.58
C ALA A 25 -16.51 19.20 -34.15
N LEU A 26 -15.30 18.88 -33.67
CA LEU A 26 -14.55 17.70 -34.07
C LEU A 26 -15.27 16.41 -33.65
N VAL A 27 -15.66 16.32 -32.37
CA VAL A 27 -16.30 15.11 -31.83
C VAL A 27 -17.63 14.82 -32.54
N ARG A 28 -18.40 15.83 -32.91
CA ARG A 28 -19.63 15.67 -33.70
C ARG A 28 -19.40 15.05 -35.07
N GLN A 29 -18.27 15.29 -35.73
CA GLN A 29 -17.95 14.65 -37.02
C GLN A 29 -17.61 13.17 -36.87
N ILE A 30 -17.03 12.78 -35.74
CA ILE A 30 -16.65 11.38 -35.44
C ILE A 30 -17.80 10.60 -34.83
N THR A 31 -18.73 11.29 -34.15
CA THR A 31 -19.88 10.67 -33.48
C THR A 31 -20.81 10.00 -34.50
N ILE A 32 -21.11 8.73 -34.24
CA ILE A 32 -22.12 7.95 -34.96
C ILE A 32 -23.28 7.60 -34.02
N THR A 33 -24.39 7.14 -34.56
CA THR A 33 -25.59 6.79 -33.79
C THR A 33 -25.32 5.76 -32.69
N HIS A 34 -24.43 4.80 -32.95
CA HIS A 34 -24.03 3.75 -32.02
C HIS A 34 -23.12 4.23 -30.86
N PHE A 35 -22.38 5.33 -31.04
CA PHE A 35 -21.48 5.90 -30.05
C PHE A 35 -21.57 7.43 -30.04
N VAL A 36 -22.43 7.96 -29.16
CA VAL A 36 -22.62 9.40 -29.00
C VAL A 36 -21.58 9.96 -28.03
N LEU A 37 -20.39 10.25 -28.56
CA LEU A 37 -19.23 10.68 -27.75
C LEU A 37 -19.43 12.03 -27.05
N VAL A 38 -20.31 12.87 -27.60
CA VAL A 38 -20.57 14.23 -27.10
C VAL A 38 -20.99 14.24 -25.64
N GLY A 39 -21.88 13.32 -25.21
CA GLY A 39 -22.31 13.19 -23.82
C GLY A 39 -21.15 12.90 -22.85
N GLY A 40 -20.18 12.07 -23.29
CA GLY A 40 -18.97 11.79 -22.53
C GLY A 40 -18.08 13.02 -22.37
N VAL A 41 -17.91 13.81 -23.44
CA VAL A 41 -17.13 15.06 -23.39
C VAL A 41 -17.79 16.08 -22.47
N HIS A 42 -19.12 16.25 -22.53
CA HIS A 42 -19.85 17.12 -21.60
C HIS A 42 -19.58 16.75 -20.14
N LEU A 43 -19.72 15.47 -19.80
CA LEU A 43 -19.52 15.00 -18.45
C LEU A 43 -18.07 15.23 -17.95
N VAL A 44 -17.08 14.89 -18.77
CA VAL A 44 -15.67 15.11 -18.42
C VAL A 44 -15.34 16.57 -18.19
N VAL A 45 -15.76 17.43 -19.13
CA VAL A 45 -15.44 18.84 -19.06
C VAL A 45 -16.11 19.50 -17.85
N LEU A 46 -17.37 19.16 -17.55
CA LEU A 46 -18.06 19.62 -16.33
C LEU A 46 -17.42 19.07 -15.04
N LEU A 47 -16.90 17.85 -15.04
CA LEU A 47 -16.21 17.27 -13.88
C LEU A 47 -14.86 17.94 -13.60
N LEU A 48 -14.10 18.29 -14.66
CA LEU A 48 -12.73 18.76 -14.52
C LEU A 48 -12.60 20.28 -14.46
N THR A 49 -13.59 21.03 -15.00
CA THR A 49 -13.55 22.49 -15.01
C THR A 49 -14.14 23.12 -13.75
N ARG A 50 -13.72 24.38 -13.48
CA ARG A 50 -14.26 25.16 -12.36
C ARG A 50 -15.64 25.67 -12.68
N TYR A 51 -16.55 25.75 -11.72
CA TYR A 51 -17.91 26.26 -11.89
C TYR A 51 -17.96 27.66 -12.56
N ARG A 52 -16.99 28.53 -12.26
CA ARG A 52 -16.89 29.88 -12.85
C ARG A 52 -16.64 29.89 -14.36
N ASP A 53 -16.17 28.80 -14.92
CA ASP A 53 -15.82 28.64 -16.33
C ASP A 53 -16.94 27.96 -17.14
N TRP A 54 -17.98 27.41 -16.49
CA TRP A 54 -19.12 26.73 -17.14
C TRP A 54 -19.86 27.62 -18.15
N PRO A 55 -20.13 28.94 -17.88
CA PRO A 55 -20.75 29.79 -18.88
C PRO A 55 -19.93 29.92 -20.17
N ALA A 56 -18.61 29.83 -20.12
CA ALA A 56 -17.76 29.84 -21.30
C ALA A 56 -17.91 28.54 -22.13
N LEU A 57 -18.14 27.41 -21.50
CA LEU A 57 -18.44 26.15 -22.18
C LEU A 57 -19.78 26.23 -22.91
N VAL A 58 -20.81 26.74 -22.24
CA VAL A 58 -22.13 26.95 -22.84
C VAL A 58 -22.03 27.83 -24.09
N ALA A 59 -21.31 28.97 -24.00
CA ALA A 59 -21.13 29.87 -25.13
C ALA A 59 -20.37 29.18 -26.29
N GLY A 60 -19.33 28.39 -25.99
CA GLY A 60 -18.57 27.65 -27.00
C GLY A 60 -19.41 26.66 -27.77
N GLU A 61 -20.29 25.89 -27.08
CA GLU A 61 -21.19 24.91 -27.70
C GLU A 61 -22.29 25.61 -28.51
N MET A 62 -22.89 26.71 -28.00
CA MET A 62 -23.90 27.47 -28.74
C MET A 62 -23.40 27.98 -30.10
N VAL A 63 -22.16 28.45 -30.17
CA VAL A 63 -21.54 28.89 -31.43
C VAL A 63 -21.49 27.75 -32.46
N VAL A 64 -21.26 26.51 -32.03
CA VAL A 64 -21.22 25.35 -32.93
C VAL A 64 -22.62 24.89 -33.36
N LEU A 65 -23.61 25.03 -32.48
CA LEU A 65 -24.99 24.60 -32.77
C LEU A 65 -25.76 25.60 -33.65
N LEU A 66 -25.44 26.88 -33.54
CA LEU A 66 -26.18 27.97 -34.19
C LEU A 66 -26.27 27.84 -35.74
N PRO A 67 -25.19 27.58 -36.48
CA PRO A 67 -25.27 27.45 -37.93
C PRO A 67 -26.27 26.37 -38.38
N THR A 68 -26.15 25.15 -37.80
CA THR A 68 -27.03 24.04 -38.10
C THR A 68 -28.50 24.34 -37.76
N ALA A 69 -28.72 25.02 -36.62
CA ALA A 69 -30.09 25.41 -36.24
C ALA A 69 -30.70 26.39 -37.26
N LEU A 70 -29.92 27.38 -37.74
CA LEU A 70 -30.39 28.37 -38.72
C LEU A 70 -30.65 27.73 -40.10
N GLU A 71 -29.78 26.85 -40.55
CA GLU A 71 -29.91 26.18 -41.84
C GLU A 71 -31.17 25.27 -41.88
N CYS A 72 -31.45 24.56 -40.76
CA CYS A 72 -32.51 23.59 -40.71
C CYS A 72 -33.87 24.14 -40.24
N VAL A 73 -34.00 25.40 -39.86
CA VAL A 73 -35.26 26.04 -39.44
C VAL A 73 -36.38 25.85 -40.45
N GLY A 74 -36.06 26.01 -41.76
CA GLY A 74 -37.06 25.83 -42.83
C GLY A 74 -37.61 24.41 -42.95
N GLN A 75 -36.80 23.41 -42.60
CA GLN A 75 -37.19 21.99 -42.71
C GLN A 75 -37.91 21.47 -41.46
N PHE A 76 -37.41 21.77 -40.26
CA PHE A 76 -37.86 21.19 -39.01
C PHE A 76 -38.75 22.13 -38.17
N GLY A 77 -38.78 23.40 -38.52
CA GLY A 77 -39.59 24.43 -37.86
C GLY A 77 -38.88 25.17 -36.74
N LEU A 78 -39.41 26.35 -36.37
CA LEU A 78 -38.84 27.22 -35.34
C LEU A 78 -38.78 26.56 -33.95
N PRO A 79 -39.81 25.81 -33.46
CA PRO A 79 -39.75 25.15 -32.15
C PRO A 79 -38.59 24.18 -32.03
N TRP A 80 -38.31 23.40 -33.09
CA TRP A 80 -37.14 22.51 -33.13
C TRP A 80 -35.82 23.27 -33.03
N ALA A 81 -35.70 24.35 -33.80
CA ALA A 81 -34.47 25.14 -33.82
C ALA A 81 -34.17 25.75 -32.43
N VAL A 82 -35.20 26.26 -31.74
CA VAL A 82 -35.05 26.77 -30.36
C VAL A 82 -34.64 25.65 -29.41
N GLY A 83 -35.25 24.46 -29.48
CA GLY A 83 -34.82 23.31 -28.71
C GLY A 83 -33.38 22.90 -29.02
N TYR A 84 -33.02 22.82 -30.29
CA TYR A 84 -31.69 22.37 -30.73
C TYR A 84 -30.53 23.33 -30.33
N ILE A 85 -30.76 24.64 -30.26
CA ILE A 85 -29.80 25.64 -29.83
C ILE A 85 -29.42 25.51 -28.34
N ILE A 86 -30.32 24.93 -27.52
CA ILE A 86 -30.01 24.71 -26.10
C ILE A 86 -28.87 23.65 -25.99
N PRO A 87 -27.68 24.03 -25.52
CA PRO A 87 -26.56 23.09 -25.46
C PRO A 87 -26.83 21.95 -24.48
N GLY A 88 -26.44 20.74 -24.84
CA GLY A 88 -26.58 19.56 -23.97
C GLY A 88 -25.87 19.72 -22.62
N ILE A 89 -24.78 20.48 -22.59
CA ILE A 89 -24.05 20.78 -21.37
C ILE A 89 -24.90 21.56 -20.34
N VAL A 90 -25.85 22.41 -20.78
CA VAL A 90 -26.75 23.15 -19.89
C VAL A 90 -27.68 22.21 -19.13
N ILE A 91 -28.16 21.16 -19.81
CA ILE A 91 -29.05 20.17 -19.23
C ILE A 91 -28.31 19.29 -18.21
N MET A 92 -27.06 18.95 -18.51
CA MET A 92 -26.24 18.11 -17.63
C MET A 92 -25.68 18.89 -16.42
N ALA A 93 -25.39 20.19 -16.55
CA ALA A 93 -24.71 20.98 -15.55
C ALA A 93 -25.30 20.93 -14.13
N PRO A 94 -26.62 21.11 -13.90
CA PRO A 94 -27.21 21.09 -12.56
C PRO A 94 -27.05 19.72 -11.88
N PHE A 95 -27.14 18.65 -12.63
CA PHE A 95 -26.97 17.28 -12.10
C PHE A 95 -25.50 16.96 -11.83
N VAL A 96 -24.58 17.39 -12.69
CA VAL A 96 -23.14 17.25 -12.43
C VAL A 96 -22.72 18.07 -11.21
N TYR A 97 -23.30 19.27 -11.01
CA TYR A 97 -23.09 20.04 -9.78
C TYR A 97 -23.50 19.21 -8.55
N LEU A 98 -24.71 18.62 -8.56
CA LEU A 98 -25.20 17.79 -7.47
C LEU A 98 -24.31 16.57 -7.22
N ILE A 99 -23.87 15.89 -8.28
CA ILE A 99 -23.00 14.72 -8.19
C ILE A 99 -21.63 15.11 -7.58
N ARG A 100 -21.04 16.24 -8.00
CA ARG A 100 -19.76 16.70 -7.44
C ARG A 100 -19.83 17.00 -5.94
N GLU A 101 -20.97 17.53 -5.47
CA GLU A 101 -21.14 17.91 -4.05
C GLU A 101 -21.60 16.74 -3.16
N ARG A 102 -22.43 15.82 -3.68
CA ARG A 102 -23.04 14.76 -2.87
C ARG A 102 -22.40 13.37 -3.08
N TRP A 103 -22.01 13.03 -4.30
CA TRP A 103 -21.45 11.73 -4.67
C TRP A 103 -20.24 11.89 -5.61
N PRO A 104 -19.12 12.41 -5.11
CA PRO A 104 -17.99 12.73 -5.98
C PRO A 104 -17.47 11.50 -6.72
N ILE A 105 -17.47 11.57 -8.05
CA ILE A 105 -16.87 10.56 -8.93
C ILE A 105 -15.36 10.51 -8.72
N VAL A 106 -14.73 11.67 -8.55
CA VAL A 106 -13.31 11.80 -8.23
C VAL A 106 -13.19 12.25 -6.77
N THR A 107 -12.64 11.39 -5.92
CA THR A 107 -12.44 11.70 -4.51
C THR A 107 -11.21 12.60 -4.30
N PRO A 108 -11.09 13.30 -3.16
CA PRO A 108 -9.92 14.13 -2.85
C PRO A 108 -8.58 13.37 -2.86
N ARG A 109 -8.63 12.04 -2.69
CA ARG A 109 -7.46 11.15 -2.77
C ARG A 109 -7.14 10.69 -4.20
N HIS A 110 -7.71 11.33 -5.22
CA HIS A 110 -7.59 10.95 -6.64
C HIS A 110 -8.03 9.52 -6.97
N THR A 111 -8.85 8.89 -6.13
CA THR A 111 -9.48 7.62 -6.46
C THR A 111 -10.79 7.87 -7.19
N VAL A 112 -11.09 7.04 -8.20
CA VAL A 112 -12.33 7.13 -8.98
C VAL A 112 -13.37 6.18 -8.41
N ASN A 113 -14.55 6.72 -8.06
CA ASN A 113 -15.68 5.91 -7.64
C ASN A 113 -16.42 5.37 -8.88
N MET A 114 -16.09 4.14 -9.27
CA MET A 114 -16.64 3.50 -10.48
C MET A 114 -18.17 3.31 -10.40
N GLY A 115 -18.71 3.04 -9.23
CA GLY A 115 -20.16 2.93 -9.05
C GLY A 115 -20.87 4.25 -9.32
N ALA A 116 -20.36 5.35 -8.78
CA ALA A 116 -20.89 6.69 -9.03
C ALA A 116 -20.74 7.09 -10.52
N LEU A 117 -19.63 6.72 -11.15
CA LEU A 117 -19.38 6.98 -12.57
C LEU A 117 -20.38 6.25 -13.45
N LEU A 118 -20.57 4.94 -13.26
CA LEU A 118 -21.50 4.13 -14.06
C LEU A 118 -22.96 4.52 -13.83
N GLY A 119 -23.32 4.80 -12.57
CA GLY A 119 -24.66 5.30 -12.23
C GLY A 119 -24.94 6.65 -12.88
N SER A 120 -23.98 7.58 -12.87
CA SER A 120 -24.12 8.86 -13.56
C SER A 120 -24.14 8.71 -15.09
N ALA A 121 -23.33 7.82 -15.66
CA ALA A 121 -23.34 7.53 -17.09
C ALA A 121 -24.71 7.05 -17.55
N LEU A 122 -25.32 6.11 -16.82
CA LEU A 122 -26.64 5.60 -17.11
C LEU A 122 -27.71 6.70 -16.97
N PHE A 123 -27.65 7.47 -15.88
CA PHE A 123 -28.58 8.59 -15.65
C PHE A 123 -28.52 9.64 -16.78
N PHE A 124 -27.31 10.05 -17.17
CA PHE A 124 -27.16 11.04 -18.24
C PHE A 124 -27.56 10.48 -19.61
N SER A 125 -27.40 9.20 -19.85
CA SER A 125 -27.89 8.56 -21.10
C SER A 125 -29.39 8.65 -21.20
N PHE A 126 -30.12 8.37 -20.14
CA PHE A 126 -31.60 8.55 -20.11
C PHE A 126 -32.00 10.02 -20.22
N LEU A 127 -31.33 10.92 -19.51
CA LEU A 127 -31.62 12.35 -19.53
C LEU A 127 -31.45 12.94 -20.94
N MET A 128 -30.31 12.63 -21.61
CA MET A 128 -30.04 13.10 -22.96
C MET A 128 -31.02 12.51 -23.99
N THR A 129 -31.36 11.24 -23.83
CA THR A 129 -32.38 10.60 -24.69
C THR A 129 -33.74 11.22 -24.53
N ALA A 130 -34.18 11.49 -23.29
CA ALA A 130 -35.45 12.16 -23.02
C ALA A 130 -35.48 13.56 -23.65
N TYR A 131 -34.37 14.30 -23.55
CA TYR A 131 -34.24 15.61 -24.18
C TYR A 131 -34.30 15.52 -25.71
N ASN A 132 -33.54 14.62 -26.33
CA ASN A 132 -33.54 14.43 -27.77
C ASN A 132 -34.92 14.01 -28.30
N LEU A 133 -35.62 13.09 -27.61
CA LEU A 133 -36.99 12.72 -27.94
C LEU A 133 -37.94 13.91 -27.83
N GLY A 134 -37.81 14.72 -26.77
CA GLY A 134 -38.58 15.96 -26.62
C GLY A 134 -38.39 16.90 -27.82
N CYS A 135 -37.16 17.08 -28.28
CA CYS A 135 -36.86 17.88 -29.48
C CYS A 135 -37.52 17.28 -30.75
N VAL A 136 -37.52 15.94 -30.90
CA VAL A 136 -38.17 15.30 -32.06
C VAL A 136 -39.68 15.42 -32.03
N PHE A 137 -40.32 15.33 -30.87
CA PHE A 137 -41.78 15.51 -30.75
C PHE A 137 -42.27 16.91 -31.15
N ILE A 138 -41.43 17.93 -31.02
CA ILE A 138 -41.75 19.31 -31.44
C ILE A 138 -41.31 19.62 -32.89
N THR A 139 -40.72 18.62 -33.59
CA THR A 139 -40.21 18.76 -34.95
C THR A 139 -41.33 18.52 -35.96
N LYS A 140 -41.36 19.30 -37.06
CA LYS A 140 -42.16 19.00 -38.23
C LYS A 140 -41.54 17.84 -38.99
N LEU A 141 -42.11 16.63 -38.83
CA LEU A 141 -41.62 15.45 -39.54
C LEU A 141 -42.06 15.46 -41.02
N PRO A 142 -41.26 14.96 -41.95
CA PRO A 142 -41.63 14.82 -43.34
C PRO A 142 -42.87 13.93 -43.51
N PRO A 143 -43.74 14.21 -44.51
CA PRO A 143 -44.93 13.39 -44.73
C PRO A 143 -44.51 11.93 -45.08
N GLY A 144 -45.12 10.97 -44.36
CA GLY A 144 -44.82 9.53 -44.51
C GLY A 144 -43.73 8.96 -43.60
N TYR A 145 -43.03 9.79 -42.83
CA TYR A 145 -42.05 9.30 -41.85
C TYR A 145 -42.74 8.85 -40.57
N GLN A 146 -42.56 7.56 -40.21
CA GLN A 146 -43.08 7.00 -38.96
C GLN A 146 -41.93 6.86 -37.94
N LEU A 147 -42.02 7.61 -36.86
CA LEU A 147 -41.06 7.51 -35.77
C LEU A 147 -41.39 6.30 -34.87
N HIS A 148 -40.53 5.30 -34.84
CA HIS A 148 -40.61 4.20 -33.87
C HIS A 148 -39.91 4.64 -32.58
N VAL A 149 -40.66 5.22 -31.66
CA VAL A 149 -40.15 5.86 -30.45
C VAL A 149 -39.38 4.88 -29.55
N ASP A 150 -39.88 3.66 -29.43
CA ASP A 150 -39.26 2.58 -28.66
C ASP A 150 -37.87 2.22 -29.18
N LYS A 151 -37.74 2.06 -30.50
CA LYS A 151 -36.45 1.77 -31.13
C LYS A 151 -35.49 2.94 -31.02
N ALA A 152 -35.90 4.15 -31.35
CA ALA A 152 -35.10 5.36 -31.27
C ALA A 152 -34.63 5.65 -29.83
N ALA A 153 -35.50 5.45 -28.84
CA ALA A 153 -35.16 5.61 -27.43
C ALA A 153 -34.08 4.63 -27.01
N THR A 154 -34.18 3.35 -27.38
CA THR A 154 -33.20 2.32 -27.04
C THR A 154 -31.84 2.60 -27.69
N GLU A 155 -31.83 2.94 -28.98
CA GLU A 155 -30.61 3.30 -29.72
C GLU A 155 -29.89 4.51 -29.06
N TRP A 156 -30.62 5.54 -28.72
CA TRP A 156 -30.04 6.74 -28.14
C TRP A 156 -29.58 6.54 -26.70
N VAL A 157 -30.26 5.76 -25.87
CA VAL A 157 -29.80 5.40 -24.53
C VAL A 157 -28.49 4.62 -24.63
N LEU A 158 -28.41 3.58 -25.46
CA LEU A 158 -27.22 2.76 -25.64
C LEU A 158 -26.06 3.58 -26.22
N GLY A 159 -26.31 4.36 -27.28
CA GLY A 159 -25.32 5.20 -27.93
C GLY A 159 -24.71 6.25 -26.99
N ASN A 160 -25.56 6.95 -26.20
CA ASN A 160 -25.09 7.88 -25.18
C ASN A 160 -24.30 7.17 -24.08
N TYR A 161 -24.80 6.01 -23.60
CA TYR A 161 -24.11 5.26 -22.54
C TYR A 161 -22.74 4.77 -22.99
N LEU A 162 -22.65 4.16 -24.15
CA LEU A 162 -21.38 3.71 -24.74
C LEU A 162 -20.42 4.87 -24.99
N GLY A 163 -20.93 6.00 -25.49
CA GLY A 163 -20.13 7.21 -25.68
C GLY A 163 -19.55 7.75 -24.37
N ILE A 164 -20.32 7.75 -23.28
CA ILE A 164 -19.83 8.14 -21.96
C ILE A 164 -18.80 7.14 -21.45
N LEU A 165 -19.05 5.83 -21.57
CA LEU A 165 -18.11 4.78 -21.14
C LEU A 165 -16.79 4.80 -21.92
N ALA A 166 -16.82 5.15 -23.20
CA ALA A 166 -15.61 5.27 -24.02
C ALA A 166 -14.75 6.48 -23.65
N VAL A 167 -15.36 7.62 -23.28
CA VAL A 167 -14.64 8.88 -23.09
C VAL A 167 -14.25 9.11 -21.64
N VAL A 168 -15.19 8.93 -20.69
CA VAL A 168 -15.01 9.42 -19.31
C VAL A 168 -13.91 8.68 -18.55
N PRO A 169 -13.92 7.33 -18.47
CA PRO A 169 -12.92 6.60 -17.68
C PRO A 169 -11.49 6.86 -18.17
N THR A 170 -11.28 6.86 -19.47
CA THR A 170 -9.97 7.07 -20.09
C THR A 170 -9.47 8.50 -19.90
N THR A 171 -10.35 9.48 -20.03
CA THR A 171 -9.98 10.88 -19.79
C THR A 171 -9.65 11.13 -18.32
N LEU A 172 -10.38 10.51 -17.38
CA LEU A 172 -10.04 10.59 -15.96
C LEU A 172 -8.70 9.91 -15.66
N PHE A 173 -8.39 8.79 -16.28
CA PHE A 173 -7.08 8.15 -16.18
C PHE A 173 -5.97 9.06 -16.71
N ILE A 174 -6.13 9.64 -17.90
CA ILE A 174 -5.18 10.57 -18.48
C ILE A 174 -5.00 11.81 -17.58
N HIS A 175 -6.08 12.37 -17.06
CA HIS A 175 -6.02 13.47 -16.11
C HIS A 175 -5.24 13.09 -14.83
N GLN A 176 -5.45 11.90 -14.30
CA GLN A 176 -4.71 11.40 -13.13
C GLN A 176 -3.22 11.22 -13.43
N LEU A 177 -2.89 10.69 -14.59
CA LEU A 177 -1.51 10.46 -15.01
C LEU A 177 -0.72 11.78 -15.17
N PHE A 178 -1.39 12.83 -15.67
CA PHE A 178 -0.78 14.13 -15.92
C PHE A 178 -0.96 15.14 -14.78
N SER A 179 -1.72 14.80 -13.76
CA SER A 179 -1.91 15.66 -12.58
C SER A 179 -0.57 16.00 -11.92
N GLY A 180 -0.23 17.29 -11.86
CA GLY A 180 1.02 17.77 -11.27
C GLY A 180 2.29 17.57 -12.11
N ALA A 181 2.20 17.06 -13.35
CA ALA A 181 3.36 16.89 -14.24
C ALA A 181 3.71 18.18 -14.97
N ARG A 182 5.01 18.43 -15.16
CA ARG A 182 5.50 19.46 -16.09
C ARG A 182 5.47 18.91 -17.52
N TRP A 183 5.25 19.79 -18.51
CA TRP A 183 5.17 19.42 -19.94
C TRP A 183 6.34 18.54 -20.42
N ARG A 184 7.55 18.75 -19.87
CA ARG A 184 8.75 17.95 -20.21
C ARG A 184 8.74 16.54 -19.63
N GLU A 185 7.94 16.29 -18.59
CA GLU A 185 7.85 14.99 -17.91
C GLU A 185 6.73 14.10 -18.46
N LEU A 186 5.89 14.64 -19.37
CA LEU A 186 4.73 13.92 -19.89
C LEU A 186 5.13 12.65 -20.65
N GLY A 187 6.18 12.76 -21.50
CA GLY A 187 6.68 11.62 -22.26
C GLY A 187 7.25 10.51 -21.36
N THR A 188 8.03 10.88 -20.34
CA THR A 188 8.62 9.92 -19.41
C THR A 188 7.54 9.22 -18.58
N ARG A 189 6.55 9.93 -18.06
CA ARG A 189 5.44 9.33 -17.31
C ARG A 189 4.58 8.38 -18.13
N LEU A 190 4.39 8.67 -19.43
CA LEU A 190 3.70 7.74 -20.34
C LEU A 190 4.50 6.46 -20.56
N LEU A 191 5.82 6.60 -20.78
CA LEU A 191 6.70 5.46 -21.00
C LEU A 191 6.99 4.66 -19.72
N ASP A 192 6.91 5.28 -18.57
CA ASP A 192 7.09 4.61 -17.27
C ASP A 192 5.81 3.89 -16.81
N ASN A 193 4.64 4.24 -17.37
CA ASN A 193 3.38 3.63 -16.99
C ASN A 193 3.16 2.29 -17.70
N ARG A 194 3.26 1.20 -16.95
CA ARG A 194 3.10 -0.17 -17.49
C ARG A 194 1.74 -0.41 -18.13
N ALA A 195 0.66 0.21 -17.63
CA ALA A 195 -0.66 0.04 -18.21
C ALA A 195 -0.73 0.62 -19.64
N VAL A 196 -0.08 1.77 -19.86
CA VAL A 196 0.03 2.39 -21.19
C VAL A 196 0.89 1.53 -22.13
N LEU A 197 2.05 1.06 -21.67
CA LEU A 197 2.93 0.21 -22.48
C LEU A 197 2.26 -1.10 -22.87
N ASP A 198 1.66 -1.80 -21.91
CA ASP A 198 0.94 -3.05 -22.16
C ASP A 198 -0.24 -2.84 -23.13
N SER A 199 -0.89 -1.68 -23.07
CA SER A 199 -1.96 -1.33 -24.00
C SER A 199 -1.45 -1.12 -25.43
N ILE A 200 -0.35 -0.38 -25.59
CA ILE A 200 0.21 -0.07 -26.92
C ILE A 200 0.83 -1.31 -27.56
N PHE A 201 1.58 -2.11 -26.82
CA PHE A 201 2.34 -3.22 -27.39
C PHE A 201 1.57 -4.54 -27.48
N LEU A 202 0.54 -4.74 -26.67
CA LEU A 202 -0.22 -5.99 -26.63
C LEU A 202 -1.69 -5.81 -27.06
N VAL A 203 -2.41 -4.85 -26.45
CA VAL A 203 -3.85 -4.71 -26.67
C VAL A 203 -4.15 -4.13 -28.04
N VAL A 204 -3.48 -3.05 -28.45
CA VAL A 204 -3.72 -2.42 -29.75
C VAL A 204 -3.41 -3.37 -30.90
N PRO A 205 -2.27 -4.08 -30.97
CA PRO A 205 -2.03 -5.06 -32.03
C PRO A 205 -3.03 -6.22 -32.05
N ALA A 206 -3.44 -6.71 -30.86
CA ALA A 206 -4.45 -7.76 -30.75
C ALA A 206 -5.80 -7.31 -31.29
N LEU A 207 -6.23 -6.08 -30.96
CA LEU A 207 -7.47 -5.50 -31.46
C LEU A 207 -7.42 -5.24 -32.97
N LEU A 208 -6.30 -4.72 -33.50
CA LEU A 208 -6.12 -4.53 -34.92
C LEU A 208 -6.19 -5.85 -35.71
N LEU A 209 -5.58 -6.92 -35.19
CA LEU A 209 -5.68 -8.25 -35.74
C LEU A 209 -7.13 -8.74 -35.76
N LEU A 210 -7.87 -8.58 -34.65
CA LEU A 210 -9.28 -8.97 -34.56
C LEU A 210 -10.19 -8.15 -35.49
N VAL A 211 -9.90 -6.86 -35.67
CA VAL A 211 -10.62 -6.01 -36.63
C VAL A 211 -10.35 -6.52 -38.06
N TRP A 212 -9.10 -6.79 -38.39
CA TRP A 212 -8.74 -7.32 -39.71
C TRP A 212 -9.45 -8.64 -40.02
N ILE A 213 -9.43 -9.60 -39.09
CA ILE A 213 -10.14 -10.89 -39.24
C ILE A 213 -11.68 -10.66 -39.36
N GLY A 214 -12.24 -9.73 -38.61
CA GLY A 214 -13.68 -9.43 -38.62
C GLY A 214 -14.16 -8.74 -39.90
N ILE A 215 -13.27 -8.05 -40.63
CA ILE A 215 -13.60 -7.45 -41.94
C ILE A 215 -13.69 -8.51 -43.04
N GLU A 216 -12.82 -9.54 -43.02
CA GLU A 216 -12.73 -10.55 -44.09
C GLU A 216 -13.96 -11.46 -44.19
N SER A 217 -14.64 -11.79 -43.05
CA SER A 217 -15.81 -12.67 -43.11
C SER A 217 -16.91 -12.29 -42.16
N ALA A 218 -18.15 -12.21 -42.65
CA ALA A 218 -19.33 -11.86 -41.85
C ALA A 218 -19.63 -12.89 -40.74
N GLN A 219 -19.32 -14.17 -40.94
CA GLN A 219 -19.52 -15.24 -39.96
C GLN A 219 -18.58 -15.11 -38.76
N VAL A 220 -17.33 -14.66 -38.99
CA VAL A 220 -16.31 -14.51 -37.95
C VAL A 220 -16.45 -13.17 -37.23
N ARG A 221 -17.13 -12.20 -37.84
CA ARG A 221 -17.29 -10.85 -37.27
C ARG A 221 -17.86 -10.85 -35.83
N GLN A 222 -18.92 -11.62 -35.58
CA GLN A 222 -19.53 -11.71 -34.25
C GLN A 222 -18.56 -12.34 -33.23
N ILE A 223 -17.84 -13.37 -33.65
CA ILE A 223 -16.83 -14.02 -32.78
C ILE A 223 -15.68 -13.04 -32.50
N ALA A 224 -15.21 -12.30 -33.50
CA ALA A 224 -14.18 -11.29 -33.34
C ALA A 224 -14.60 -10.16 -32.37
N GLN A 225 -15.83 -9.67 -32.47
CA GLN A 225 -16.37 -8.67 -31.54
C GLN A 225 -16.39 -9.16 -30.09
N VAL A 226 -16.75 -10.41 -29.84
CA VAL A 226 -16.70 -11.01 -28.50
C VAL A 226 -15.25 -11.19 -28.04
N ALA A 227 -14.36 -11.65 -28.94
CA ALA A 227 -12.95 -11.85 -28.63
C ALA A 227 -12.21 -10.55 -28.28
N MET A 228 -12.69 -9.38 -28.75
CA MET A 228 -12.12 -8.06 -28.41
C MET A 228 -12.22 -7.73 -26.91
N PHE A 229 -13.04 -8.44 -26.15
CA PHE A 229 -13.10 -8.25 -24.69
C PHE A 229 -11.98 -8.99 -23.93
N LEU A 230 -11.35 -10.02 -24.51
CA LEU A 230 -10.26 -10.75 -23.86
C LEU A 230 -9.06 -9.86 -23.48
N PRO A 231 -8.56 -8.99 -24.36
CA PRO A 231 -7.50 -8.05 -24.01
C PRO A 231 -7.91 -7.09 -22.88
N ILE A 232 -9.21 -6.68 -22.83
CA ILE A 232 -9.71 -5.81 -21.76
C ILE A 232 -9.68 -6.55 -20.41
N VAL A 233 -10.16 -7.80 -20.38
CA VAL A 233 -10.16 -8.63 -19.16
C VAL A 233 -8.74 -8.75 -18.63
N TRP A 234 -7.80 -9.09 -19.49
CA TRP A 234 -6.40 -9.24 -19.12
C TRP A 234 -5.82 -7.93 -18.56
N LEU A 235 -6.10 -6.80 -19.22
CA LEU A 235 -5.60 -5.49 -18.81
C LEU A 235 -6.25 -5.03 -17.48
N ALA A 236 -7.55 -5.30 -17.29
CA ALA A 236 -8.28 -5.01 -16.06
C ALA A 236 -7.77 -5.83 -14.87
N MET A 237 -7.46 -7.11 -15.09
CA MET A 237 -6.89 -7.97 -14.05
C MET A 237 -5.49 -7.51 -13.62
N ARG A 238 -4.68 -7.02 -14.55
CA ARG A 238 -3.29 -6.63 -14.29
C ARG A 238 -3.15 -5.21 -13.74
N HIS A 239 -3.94 -4.27 -14.25
CA HIS A 239 -3.82 -2.83 -13.94
C HIS A 239 -5.07 -2.23 -13.27
N GLY A 240 -6.03 -3.07 -12.91
CA GLY A 240 -7.26 -2.61 -12.28
C GLY A 240 -8.12 -1.74 -13.20
N TRP A 241 -8.79 -0.73 -12.63
CA TRP A 241 -9.68 0.15 -13.38
C TRP A 241 -8.99 0.97 -14.48
N GLN A 242 -7.70 1.29 -14.30
CA GLN A 242 -6.92 2.02 -15.30
C GLN A 242 -6.76 1.21 -16.58
N GLY A 243 -6.46 -0.09 -16.44
CA GLY A 243 -6.41 -1.02 -17.55
C GLY A 243 -7.78 -1.22 -18.22
N ALA A 244 -8.85 -1.35 -17.41
CA ALA A 244 -10.21 -1.46 -17.91
C ALA A 244 -10.64 -0.20 -18.69
N ALA A 245 -10.23 0.99 -18.25
CA ALA A 245 -10.54 2.25 -18.92
C ALA A 245 -9.90 2.32 -20.31
N ILE A 246 -8.58 2.12 -20.41
CA ILE A 246 -7.87 2.17 -21.70
C ILE A 246 -8.35 1.06 -22.63
N GLY A 247 -8.41 -0.17 -22.11
CA GLY A 247 -8.86 -1.32 -22.87
C GLY A 247 -10.31 -1.18 -23.34
N GLY A 248 -11.19 -0.67 -22.48
CA GLY A 248 -12.59 -0.39 -22.80
C GLY A 248 -12.75 0.60 -23.95
N THR A 249 -12.02 1.72 -23.91
CA THR A 249 -12.03 2.70 -25.01
C THR A 249 -11.45 2.11 -26.30
N ALA A 250 -10.32 1.42 -26.23
CA ALA A 250 -9.70 0.80 -27.41
C ALA A 250 -10.62 -0.24 -28.06
N SER A 251 -11.25 -1.09 -27.25
CA SER A 251 -12.20 -2.10 -27.78
C SER A 251 -13.50 -1.47 -28.25
N SER A 252 -14.00 -0.40 -27.63
CA SER A 252 -15.15 0.33 -28.16
C SER A 252 -14.88 0.86 -29.57
N LEU A 253 -13.69 1.45 -29.81
CA LEU A 253 -13.29 1.91 -31.12
C LEU A 253 -13.11 0.77 -32.12
N ALA A 254 -12.56 -0.37 -31.69
CA ALA A 254 -12.42 -1.56 -32.54
C ALA A 254 -13.77 -2.17 -32.91
N VAL A 255 -14.69 -2.29 -31.97
CA VAL A 255 -16.05 -2.78 -32.22
C VAL A 255 -16.80 -1.82 -33.15
N MET A 256 -16.70 -0.50 -32.90
CA MET A 256 -17.27 0.53 -33.76
C MET A 256 -16.83 0.43 -35.22
N ALA A 257 -15.54 0.12 -35.43
CA ALA A 257 -15.00 -0.07 -36.79
C ALA A 257 -15.59 -1.29 -37.53
N LEU A 258 -16.12 -2.28 -36.81
CA LEU A 258 -16.77 -3.47 -37.37
C LEU A 258 -18.30 -3.38 -37.45
N MET A 259 -18.92 -2.34 -36.85
CA MET A 259 -20.37 -2.19 -36.88
C MET A 259 -20.86 -1.70 -38.24
N PRO A 260 -21.94 -2.30 -38.79
CA PRO A 260 -22.56 -1.79 -39.99
C PRO A 260 -23.25 -0.45 -39.71
N ALA A 261 -23.36 0.40 -40.73
CA ALA A 261 -23.99 1.71 -40.61
C ALA A 261 -25.53 1.61 -40.41
N ILE A 262 -26.13 0.43 -40.52
CA ILE A 262 -27.56 0.17 -40.43
C ILE A 262 -27.91 -0.29 -39.02
N ASN A 263 -28.85 0.40 -38.38
CA ASN A 263 -29.37 0.03 -37.06
C ASN A 263 -30.39 -1.09 -37.22
N ASP A 264 -29.96 -2.33 -37.09
CA ASP A 264 -30.83 -3.51 -37.00
C ASP A 264 -30.86 -4.04 -35.54
N GLN A 265 -31.75 -5.01 -35.30
CA GLN A 265 -31.92 -5.59 -33.97
C GLN A 265 -30.65 -6.34 -33.49
N GLN A 266 -29.85 -6.89 -34.41
CA GLN A 266 -28.60 -7.59 -34.07
C GLN A 266 -27.55 -6.61 -33.60
N THR A 267 -27.48 -5.43 -34.20
CA THR A 267 -26.55 -4.35 -33.82
C THR A 267 -26.89 -3.83 -32.42
N LEU A 268 -28.16 -3.62 -32.08
CA LEU A 268 -28.60 -3.21 -30.74
C LEU A 268 -28.23 -4.24 -29.66
N GLN A 269 -28.39 -5.53 -29.97
CA GLN A 269 -27.97 -6.60 -29.06
C GLN A 269 -26.43 -6.58 -28.83
N ALA A 270 -25.66 -6.39 -29.89
CA ALA A 270 -24.20 -6.27 -29.79
C ALA A 270 -23.78 -5.06 -28.94
N GLU A 271 -24.39 -3.90 -29.13
CA GLU A 271 -24.17 -2.70 -28.31
C GLU A 271 -24.47 -2.94 -26.82
N ALA A 272 -25.59 -3.61 -26.51
CA ALA A 272 -25.94 -3.93 -25.15
C ALA A 272 -24.92 -4.87 -24.49
N ILE A 273 -24.42 -5.87 -25.22
CA ILE A 273 -23.35 -6.77 -24.76
C ILE A 273 -22.06 -5.99 -24.51
N VAL A 274 -21.68 -5.09 -25.42
CA VAL A 274 -20.49 -4.23 -25.28
C VAL A 274 -20.61 -3.34 -24.05
N ALA A 275 -21.75 -2.67 -23.88
CA ALA A 275 -22.03 -1.82 -22.73
C ALA A 275 -21.94 -2.58 -21.40
N PHE A 276 -22.54 -3.75 -21.34
CA PHE A 276 -22.49 -4.63 -20.18
C PHE A 276 -21.05 -5.10 -19.87
N ALA A 277 -20.33 -5.55 -20.90
CA ALA A 277 -18.96 -6.05 -20.74
C ALA A 277 -18.01 -4.95 -20.23
N ILE A 278 -18.05 -3.75 -20.83
CA ILE A 278 -17.20 -2.62 -20.39
C ILE A 278 -17.55 -2.22 -18.97
N SER A 279 -18.83 -2.08 -18.64
CA SER A 279 -19.29 -1.73 -17.29
C SER A 279 -18.83 -2.74 -16.25
N SER A 280 -18.99 -4.03 -16.56
CA SER A 280 -18.56 -5.13 -15.70
C SER A 280 -17.03 -5.12 -15.49
N MET A 281 -16.25 -4.86 -16.57
CA MET A 281 -14.80 -4.81 -16.49
C MET A 281 -14.31 -3.58 -15.70
N LEU A 282 -14.96 -2.44 -15.83
CA LEU A 282 -14.65 -1.24 -15.02
C LEU A 282 -14.91 -1.48 -13.53
N LEU A 283 -16.04 -2.12 -13.18
CA LEU A 283 -16.36 -2.47 -11.80
C LEU A 283 -15.37 -3.50 -11.24
N LEU A 284 -15.10 -4.56 -12.01
CA LEU A 284 -14.15 -5.60 -11.61
C LEU A 284 -12.75 -5.03 -11.44
N GLY A 285 -12.30 -4.24 -12.40
CA GLY A 285 -11.00 -3.55 -12.34
C GLY A 285 -10.88 -2.62 -11.13
N ALA A 286 -11.93 -1.89 -10.79
CA ALA A 286 -11.98 -1.06 -9.59
C ALA A 286 -11.86 -1.90 -8.30
N ARG A 287 -12.55 -3.04 -8.24
CA ARG A 287 -12.46 -3.98 -7.11
C ARG A 287 -11.05 -4.58 -6.97
N ILE A 288 -10.47 -5.03 -8.08
CA ILE A 288 -9.10 -5.56 -8.10
C ILE A 288 -8.10 -4.49 -7.65
N GLY A 289 -8.22 -3.26 -8.17
CA GLY A 289 -7.36 -2.15 -7.76
C GLY A 289 -7.46 -1.83 -6.28
N ALA A 290 -8.67 -1.82 -5.72
CA ALA A 290 -8.89 -1.62 -4.29
C ALA A 290 -8.26 -2.73 -3.44
N LEU A 291 -8.42 -4.01 -3.84
CA LEU A 291 -7.81 -5.15 -3.15
C LEU A 291 -6.28 -5.08 -3.16
N HIS A 292 -5.67 -4.72 -4.29
CA HIS A 292 -4.22 -4.55 -4.38
C HIS A 292 -3.73 -3.42 -3.47
N GLN A 293 -4.41 -2.28 -3.44
CA GLN A 293 -4.06 -1.18 -2.55
C GLN A 293 -4.16 -1.57 -1.07
N HIS A 294 -5.21 -2.27 -0.67
CA HIS A 294 -5.34 -2.78 0.70
C HIS A 294 -4.22 -3.74 1.07
N ALA A 295 -3.90 -4.70 0.19
CA ALA A 295 -2.83 -5.65 0.44
C ALA A 295 -1.45 -4.99 0.53
N GLU A 296 -1.18 -3.96 -0.26
CA GLU A 296 0.06 -3.16 -0.16
C GLU A 296 0.10 -2.35 1.14
N GLN A 297 -1.01 -1.75 1.54
CA GLN A 297 -1.12 -0.99 2.78
C GLN A 297 -0.91 -1.88 4.00
N GLU A 298 -1.54 -3.05 4.06
CA GLU A 298 -1.32 -4.04 5.12
C GLU A 298 0.16 -4.47 5.22
N ARG A 299 0.82 -4.69 4.07
CA ARG A 299 2.26 -5.01 4.06
C ARG A 299 3.11 -3.87 4.59
N MET A 300 2.78 -2.62 4.29
CA MET A 300 3.49 -1.45 4.80
C MET A 300 3.23 -1.27 6.30
N ASP A 301 2.00 -1.49 6.77
CA ASP A 301 1.64 -1.40 8.18
C ASP A 301 2.38 -2.46 9.01
N VAL A 302 2.46 -3.70 8.52
CA VAL A 302 3.25 -4.76 9.17
C VAL A 302 4.74 -4.40 9.23
N ARG A 303 5.32 -3.85 8.16
CA ARG A 303 6.72 -3.42 8.16
C ARG A 303 6.98 -2.27 9.13
N THR A 304 6.08 -1.30 9.19
CA THR A 304 6.18 -0.18 10.14
C THR A 304 6.01 -0.63 11.58
N ALA A 305 5.08 -1.52 11.86
CA ALA A 305 4.90 -2.12 13.18
C ALA A 305 6.15 -2.88 13.63
N LEU A 306 6.76 -3.67 12.73
CA LEU A 306 7.99 -4.40 13.02
C LEU A 306 9.17 -3.43 13.30
N ALA A 307 9.33 -2.39 12.49
CA ALA A 307 10.37 -1.38 12.69
C ALA A 307 10.21 -0.65 14.02
N LEU A 308 8.98 -0.32 14.42
CA LEU A 308 8.67 0.27 15.72
C LEU A 308 8.99 -0.68 16.87
N ALA A 309 8.65 -1.97 16.75
CA ALA A 309 8.98 -2.98 17.75
C ALA A 309 10.51 -3.11 17.93
N GLN A 310 11.28 -3.17 16.86
CA GLN A 310 12.74 -3.20 16.89
C GLN A 310 13.33 -1.95 17.55
N ARG A 311 12.78 -0.77 17.23
CA ARG A 311 13.19 0.49 17.85
C ARG A 311 12.90 0.51 19.35
N ASN A 312 11.73 0.01 19.78
CA ASN A 312 11.37 -0.06 21.19
C ASN A 312 12.30 -0.99 21.97
N VAL A 313 12.66 -2.15 21.40
CA VAL A 313 13.67 -3.05 21.99
C VAL A 313 15.00 -2.33 22.14
N HIS A 314 15.45 -1.62 21.12
CA HIS A 314 16.70 -0.86 21.18
C HIS A 314 16.69 0.23 22.26
N ILE A 315 15.59 0.99 22.37
CA ILE A 315 15.42 2.03 23.42
C ILE A 315 15.44 1.38 24.81
N GLY A 316 14.72 0.27 25.00
CA GLY A 316 14.71 -0.47 26.26
C GLY A 316 16.13 -0.93 26.68
N GLU A 317 16.90 -1.46 25.73
CA GLU A 317 18.27 -1.86 26.01
C GLU A 317 19.20 -0.68 26.31
N MET A 318 19.01 0.45 25.64
CA MET A 318 19.76 1.68 25.97
C MET A 318 19.43 2.18 27.38
N GLN A 319 18.16 2.10 27.80
CA GLN A 319 17.77 2.44 29.18
C GLN A 319 18.41 1.50 30.20
N LEU A 320 18.43 0.19 29.95
CA LEU A 320 19.10 -0.76 30.83
C LEU A 320 20.61 -0.47 30.96
N ARG A 321 21.25 -0.11 29.84
CA ARG A 321 22.65 0.30 29.84
C ARG A 321 22.90 1.56 30.67
N THR A 322 22.10 2.60 30.48
CA THR A 322 22.24 3.85 31.25
C THR A 322 21.97 3.64 32.73
N THR A 323 20.98 2.82 33.07
CA THR A 323 20.67 2.46 34.46
C THR A 323 21.81 1.69 35.11
N SER A 324 22.40 0.73 34.39
CA SER A 324 23.58 -0.02 34.90
C SER A 324 24.77 0.90 35.17
N LEU A 325 25.07 1.82 34.25
CA LEU A 325 26.16 2.81 34.45
C LEU A 325 25.88 3.75 35.63
N ALA A 326 24.63 4.19 35.79
CA ALA A 326 24.22 5.03 36.93
C ALA A 326 24.41 4.30 38.27
N LEU A 327 24.03 3.01 38.33
CA LEU A 327 24.21 2.19 39.53
C LEU A 327 25.70 2.01 39.86
N GLU A 328 26.56 1.88 38.86
CA GLU A 328 28.00 1.78 39.04
C GLU A 328 28.59 3.09 39.60
N GLN A 329 28.15 4.23 39.10
CA GLN A 329 28.54 5.54 39.61
C GLN A 329 28.06 5.76 41.06
N ILE A 330 26.82 5.33 41.39
CA ILE A 330 26.31 5.36 42.76
C ILE A 330 27.19 4.50 43.67
N ARG A 331 27.54 3.27 43.24
CA ARG A 331 28.44 2.40 43.98
C ARG A 331 29.78 3.09 44.32
N GLU A 332 30.43 3.73 43.33
CA GLU A 332 31.67 4.44 43.52
C GLU A 332 31.54 5.62 44.49
N THR A 333 30.43 6.38 44.36
CA THR A 333 30.14 7.52 45.23
C THR A 333 29.90 7.07 46.69
N VAL A 334 29.14 5.99 46.89
CA VAL A 334 28.90 5.39 48.20
C VAL A 334 30.19 4.89 48.81
N GLN A 335 31.07 4.23 47.99
CA GLN A 335 32.35 3.75 48.46
C GLN A 335 33.27 4.91 48.93
N ALA A 336 33.37 5.97 48.13
CA ALA A 336 34.18 7.15 48.46
C ALA A 336 33.62 7.85 49.73
N SER A 337 32.32 8.02 49.83
CA SER A 337 31.67 8.64 51.00
C SER A 337 31.89 7.81 52.25
N PHE A 338 31.75 6.48 52.14
CA PHE A 338 31.96 5.58 53.29
C PHE A 338 33.43 5.59 53.74
N SER A 339 34.39 5.54 52.80
CA SER A 339 35.82 5.63 53.10
C SER A 339 36.17 6.92 53.81
N MET A 340 35.59 8.04 53.38
CA MET A 340 35.80 9.35 53.98
C MET A 340 35.21 9.44 55.36
N MET A 341 33.98 8.90 55.57
CA MET A 341 33.30 8.85 56.85
C MET A 341 34.07 7.99 57.87
N MET A 342 34.54 6.82 57.45
CA MET A 342 35.35 5.93 58.28
C MET A 342 36.71 6.56 58.67
N GLY A 343 37.34 7.28 57.74
CA GLY A 343 38.55 8.06 58.03
C GLY A 343 38.34 9.09 59.12
N ARG A 344 37.22 9.83 59.07
CA ARG A 344 36.86 10.81 60.11
C ARG A 344 36.51 10.16 61.45
N LEU A 345 35.77 9.04 61.46
CA LEU A 345 35.43 8.31 62.69
C LEU A 345 36.70 7.76 63.38
N ARG A 346 37.67 7.24 62.68
CA ARG A 346 38.96 6.80 63.23
C ARG A 346 39.72 7.93 63.91
N HIS A 347 39.61 9.15 63.40
CA HIS A 347 40.24 10.32 64.04
C HIS A 347 39.52 10.76 65.32
N LEU A 348 38.22 10.53 65.41
CA LEU A 348 37.40 10.98 66.57
C LEU A 348 37.35 9.93 67.69
N GLN A 349 37.33 8.64 67.35
CA GLN A 349 37.24 7.53 68.35
C GLN A 349 38.06 6.31 67.85
N PRO A 350 39.28 6.15 68.34
CA PRO A 350 40.17 5.06 67.91
C PRO A 350 39.74 3.64 68.34
N THR A 351 38.75 3.51 69.22
CA THR A 351 38.33 2.22 69.85
C THR A 351 37.12 1.58 69.22
N ILE A 352 36.53 2.13 68.14
CA ILE A 352 35.37 1.54 67.48
C ILE A 352 35.81 0.31 66.70
N GLU A 353 35.14 -0.85 66.96
CA GLU A 353 35.28 -2.06 66.12
C GLU A 353 34.70 -1.83 64.71
N ASP A 354 35.58 -1.46 63.81
CA ASP A 354 35.35 -1.08 62.41
C ASP A 354 34.81 -2.26 61.54
N ARG A 355 34.89 -3.49 62.08
CA ARG A 355 34.65 -4.71 61.30
C ARG A 355 33.20 -4.93 60.86
N SER A 356 32.21 -4.54 61.67
CA SER A 356 30.79 -4.76 61.35
C SER A 356 30.29 -3.78 60.26
N TYR A 357 30.63 -2.52 60.38
CA TYR A 357 30.26 -1.46 59.41
C TYR A 357 30.97 -1.68 58.07
N HIS A 358 32.23 -2.07 58.10
CA HIS A 358 32.99 -2.38 56.92
C HIS A 358 32.38 -3.59 56.17
N ARG A 359 32.00 -4.63 56.89
CA ARG A 359 31.33 -5.81 56.31
C ARG A 359 29.97 -5.46 55.67
N GLN A 360 29.17 -4.63 56.33
CA GLN A 360 27.86 -4.17 55.81
C GLN A 360 28.05 -3.35 54.53
N ALA A 361 29.01 -2.42 54.48
CA ALA A 361 29.33 -1.65 53.31
C ALA A 361 29.78 -2.51 52.14
N LEU A 362 30.66 -3.52 52.37
CA LEU A 362 31.06 -4.46 51.36
C LEU A 362 29.90 -5.29 50.79
N VAL A 363 28.98 -5.73 51.63
CA VAL A 363 27.79 -6.45 51.22
C VAL A 363 26.90 -5.57 50.34
N ALA A 364 26.67 -4.31 50.76
CA ALA A 364 25.87 -3.36 49.98
C ALA A 364 26.52 -3.06 48.59
N GLN A 365 27.85 -2.88 48.55
CA GLN A 365 28.58 -2.67 47.33
C GLN A 365 28.52 -3.87 46.39
N ASP A 366 28.66 -5.10 46.91
CA ASP A 366 28.52 -6.32 46.13
C ASP A 366 27.12 -6.50 45.58
N GLN A 367 26.08 -6.14 46.34
CA GLN A 367 24.70 -6.16 45.85
C GLN A 367 24.47 -5.16 44.72
N LEU A 368 24.96 -3.92 44.84
CA LEU A 368 24.88 -2.91 43.77
C LEU A 368 25.63 -3.36 42.52
N PHE A 369 26.81 -3.92 42.68
CA PHE A 369 27.60 -4.47 41.55
C PHE A 369 26.85 -5.59 40.84
N ARG A 370 26.34 -6.57 41.60
CA ARG A 370 25.55 -7.68 41.02
C ARG A 370 24.28 -7.19 40.32
N LEU A 371 23.63 -6.16 40.84
CA LEU A 371 22.46 -5.56 40.21
C LEU A 371 22.84 -4.89 38.90
N ALA A 372 23.89 -4.06 38.89
CA ALA A 372 24.37 -3.40 37.68
C ALA A 372 24.82 -4.42 36.61
N ASP A 373 25.57 -5.45 37.02
CA ASP A 373 26.04 -6.50 36.11
C ASP A 373 24.90 -7.37 35.56
N SER A 374 23.82 -7.57 36.32
CA SER A 374 22.63 -8.28 35.83
C SER A 374 21.88 -7.51 34.75
N LEU A 375 21.87 -6.17 34.83
CA LEU A 375 21.24 -5.30 33.84
C LEU A 375 22.07 -5.19 32.55
N TYR A 376 23.38 -5.02 32.69
CA TYR A 376 24.29 -4.89 31.54
C TYR A 376 25.69 -5.42 31.90
N PRO A 377 26.02 -6.68 31.58
CA PRO A 377 27.21 -7.36 32.06
C PRO A 377 28.54 -6.68 31.69
N VAL A 378 29.46 -6.62 32.64
CA VAL A 378 30.81 -6.04 32.44
C VAL A 378 31.56 -6.79 31.31
N SER A 379 31.43 -8.14 31.28
CA SER A 379 32.04 -8.97 30.23
C SER A 379 31.55 -8.62 28.83
N TRP A 380 30.29 -8.19 28.70
CA TRP A 380 29.74 -7.69 27.46
C TRP A 380 30.33 -6.34 27.06
N ARG A 381 30.42 -5.41 28.00
CA ARG A 381 30.94 -4.04 27.76
C ARG A 381 32.39 -4.02 27.29
N GLU A 382 33.22 -4.84 27.88
CA GLU A 382 34.64 -4.88 27.62
C GLU A 382 35.00 -5.74 26.39
N ARG A 383 34.38 -6.88 26.23
CA ARG A 383 34.79 -7.91 25.26
C ARG A 383 33.67 -8.44 24.36
N GLY A 384 32.47 -7.84 24.42
CA GLY A 384 31.32 -8.13 23.56
C GLY A 384 30.65 -9.49 23.81
N LEU A 385 29.76 -9.89 22.85
CA LEU A 385 28.95 -11.11 22.93
C LEU A 385 29.74 -12.40 23.22
N PRO A 386 30.90 -12.66 22.57
CA PRO A 386 31.64 -13.89 22.81
C PRO A 386 32.09 -14.06 24.27
N ALA A 387 32.58 -13.00 24.88
CA ALA A 387 33.01 -13.03 26.27
C ALA A 387 31.83 -13.13 27.25
N ALA A 388 30.73 -12.43 26.97
CA ALA A 388 29.53 -12.52 27.80
C ALA A 388 28.91 -13.94 27.81
N LEU A 389 28.94 -14.64 26.69
CA LEU A 389 28.43 -16.02 26.60
C LEU A 389 29.40 -17.06 27.16
N ARG A 390 30.70 -16.83 27.17
CA ARG A 390 31.70 -17.80 27.68
C ARG A 390 32.05 -17.59 29.15
N GLU A 391 32.15 -16.34 29.60
CA GLU A 391 32.72 -15.98 30.90
C GLU A 391 31.78 -15.05 31.70
N GLY A 392 30.55 -14.80 31.24
CA GLY A 392 29.62 -13.91 31.90
C GLY A 392 29.02 -14.47 33.20
N ALA A 393 28.06 -13.76 33.77
CA ALA A 393 27.41 -14.12 35.02
C ALA A 393 26.68 -15.47 34.98
N ILE A 394 26.05 -15.82 33.83
CA ILE A 394 25.30 -17.07 33.67
C ILE A 394 26.22 -18.30 33.58
N PRO A 395 27.24 -18.36 32.71
CA PRO A 395 28.21 -19.45 32.73
C PRO A 395 28.83 -19.70 34.10
N ARG A 396 29.27 -18.66 34.80
CA ARG A 396 29.84 -18.78 36.15
C ARG A 396 28.82 -19.31 37.17
N ALA A 397 27.59 -18.81 37.14
CA ALA A 397 26.55 -19.27 38.05
C ALA A 397 26.22 -20.78 37.86
N LEU A 398 26.20 -21.23 36.61
CA LEU A 398 25.96 -22.66 36.27
C LEU A 398 27.12 -23.52 36.76
N ASP A 399 28.36 -23.14 36.45
CA ASP A 399 29.57 -23.89 36.81
C ASP A 399 29.76 -23.95 38.34
N GLU A 400 29.62 -22.82 39.03
CA GLU A 400 29.69 -22.75 40.51
C GLU A 400 28.65 -23.60 41.22
N THR A 401 27.51 -23.87 40.59
CA THR A 401 26.39 -24.67 41.19
C THR A 401 26.36 -26.13 40.74
N GLY A 402 27.29 -26.53 39.88
CA GLY A 402 27.46 -27.94 39.47
C GLY A 402 26.77 -28.31 38.15
N ILE A 403 26.39 -27.32 37.32
CA ILE A 403 25.87 -27.57 35.98
C ILE A 403 26.97 -27.31 34.95
N GLY A 404 27.24 -28.31 34.11
CA GLY A 404 28.21 -28.20 33.02
C GLY A 404 27.76 -27.16 31.99
N TYR A 405 28.69 -26.25 31.59
CA TYR A 405 28.38 -25.24 30.57
C TYR A 405 29.44 -25.25 29.44
N TRP A 406 28.93 -25.32 28.19
CA TRP A 406 29.77 -25.26 26.99
C TRP A 406 29.22 -24.24 25.99
N CYS A 407 30.13 -23.44 25.39
CA CYS A 407 29.76 -22.43 24.42
C CYS A 407 30.64 -22.52 23.15
N ASP A 408 30.03 -22.84 22.00
CA ASP A 408 30.67 -22.93 20.69
C ASP A 408 30.09 -21.85 19.74
N LEU A 409 30.93 -20.89 19.38
CA LEU A 409 30.58 -19.75 18.53
C LEU A 409 31.36 -19.86 17.21
N ARG A 410 30.64 -19.88 16.06
CA ARG A 410 31.24 -19.96 14.73
C ARG A 410 30.55 -19.03 13.75
N GLY A 411 31.35 -18.43 12.86
CA GLY A 411 30.94 -17.50 11.82
C GLY A 411 31.35 -16.06 12.12
N PRO A 412 31.06 -15.12 11.22
CA PRO A 412 31.49 -13.72 11.32
C PRO A 412 30.58 -12.92 12.26
N LEU A 413 30.64 -13.23 13.57
CA LEU A 413 29.86 -12.52 14.59
C LEU A 413 30.05 -11.01 14.54
N SER A 414 31.26 -10.53 14.27
CA SER A 414 31.56 -9.10 14.20
C SER A 414 30.81 -8.32 13.13
N ARG A 415 30.21 -9.02 12.15
CA ARG A 415 29.41 -8.41 11.10
C ARG A 415 27.94 -8.21 11.50
N LEU A 416 27.49 -8.84 12.57
CA LEU A 416 26.11 -8.69 13.07
C LEU A 416 25.96 -7.34 13.77
N SER A 417 24.74 -6.78 13.72
CA SER A 417 24.45 -5.53 14.43
C SER A 417 24.55 -5.68 15.95
N GLN A 418 24.80 -4.59 16.62
CA GLN A 418 24.87 -4.56 18.10
C GLN A 418 23.52 -4.97 18.72
N THR A 419 22.41 -4.59 18.07
CA THR A 419 21.05 -4.96 18.49
C THR A 419 20.82 -6.46 18.42
N LEU A 420 21.30 -7.12 17.35
CA LEU A 420 21.18 -8.56 17.20
C LEU A 420 22.08 -9.32 18.19
N HIS A 421 23.30 -8.82 18.43
CA HIS A 421 24.17 -9.37 19.48
C HIS A 421 23.48 -9.38 20.85
N LEU A 422 22.83 -8.28 21.21
CA LEU A 422 22.18 -8.13 22.48
C LEU A 422 20.93 -9.01 22.58
N ALA A 423 20.18 -9.11 21.48
CA ALA A 423 19.04 -10.04 21.38
C ALA A 423 19.49 -11.50 21.59
N ILE A 424 20.59 -11.92 20.97
CA ILE A 424 21.17 -13.27 21.18
C ILE A 424 21.51 -13.49 22.64
N TYR A 425 22.19 -12.53 23.28
CA TYR A 425 22.56 -12.64 24.69
C TYR A 425 21.31 -12.79 25.57
N ARG A 426 20.32 -11.89 25.42
CA ARG A 426 19.08 -11.91 26.20
C ARG A 426 18.28 -13.20 26.00
N LEU A 427 18.17 -13.66 24.75
CA LEU A 427 17.48 -14.92 24.45
C LEU A 427 18.17 -16.12 25.08
N VAL A 428 19.49 -16.20 25.05
CA VAL A 428 20.25 -17.26 25.72
C VAL A 428 20.00 -17.24 27.23
N VAL A 429 20.03 -16.04 27.84
CA VAL A 429 19.76 -15.87 29.27
C VAL A 429 18.34 -16.34 29.63
N GLU A 430 17.33 -15.92 28.89
CA GLU A 430 15.94 -16.29 29.15
C GLU A 430 15.66 -17.78 28.93
N VAL A 431 16.22 -18.38 27.86
CA VAL A 431 16.07 -19.82 27.58
C VAL A 431 16.77 -20.68 28.65
N VAL A 432 17.94 -20.27 29.11
CA VAL A 432 18.66 -20.96 30.19
C VAL A 432 17.88 -20.84 31.49
N ALA A 433 17.33 -19.68 31.80
CA ALA A 433 16.53 -19.47 33.01
C ALA A 433 15.23 -20.29 33.01
N ASP A 434 14.52 -20.34 31.88
CA ASP A 434 13.34 -21.19 31.71
C ASP A 434 13.69 -22.69 31.92
N ALA A 435 14.86 -23.08 31.44
CA ALA A 435 15.36 -24.44 31.66
C ALA A 435 15.67 -24.72 33.12
N CYS A 436 16.37 -23.81 33.80
CA CYS A 436 16.71 -23.94 35.21
C CYS A 436 15.46 -23.98 36.11
N ALA A 437 14.40 -23.25 35.75
CA ALA A 437 13.14 -23.25 36.50
C ALA A 437 12.51 -24.65 36.59
N LYS A 438 12.75 -25.53 35.62
CA LYS A 438 12.26 -26.92 35.61
C LYS A 438 13.07 -27.87 36.50
N ARG A 439 14.20 -27.44 37.05
CA ARG A 439 15.11 -28.16 37.97
C ARG A 439 15.54 -29.55 37.48
N ASN A 440 15.50 -29.79 36.17
CA ASN A 440 15.86 -31.08 35.55
C ASN A 440 16.94 -30.82 34.49
N LEU A 441 18.19 -30.56 34.93
CA LEU A 441 19.26 -30.10 34.05
C LEU A 441 20.63 -30.45 34.65
N SER A 442 21.49 -31.09 33.87
CA SER A 442 22.87 -31.39 34.25
C SER A 442 23.91 -30.65 33.41
N GLU A 443 23.57 -30.33 32.15
CA GLU A 443 24.51 -29.69 31.21
C GLU A 443 23.77 -28.75 30.26
N VAL A 444 24.38 -27.61 29.94
CA VAL A 444 23.91 -26.61 28.96
C VAL A 444 24.97 -26.43 27.88
N ILE A 445 24.59 -26.65 26.63
CA ILE A 445 25.47 -26.44 25.48
C ILE A 445 24.87 -25.37 24.60
N VAL A 446 25.53 -24.22 24.50
CA VAL A 446 25.13 -23.10 23.64
C VAL A 446 25.95 -23.13 22.35
N ARG A 447 25.29 -23.16 21.21
CA ARG A 447 25.93 -23.10 19.90
C ARG A 447 25.37 -21.92 19.12
N VAL A 448 26.23 -21.03 18.65
CA VAL A 448 25.83 -19.93 17.80
C VAL A 448 26.52 -20.08 16.44
N ARG A 449 25.73 -20.00 15.39
CA ARG A 449 26.17 -20.00 14.01
C ARG A 449 25.66 -18.73 13.37
N CYS A 450 26.46 -18.02 12.61
CA CYS A 450 26.01 -16.85 11.86
C CYS A 450 26.59 -16.85 10.46
N GLY A 451 25.90 -16.19 9.57
CA GLY A 451 26.26 -16.11 8.16
C GLY A 451 25.47 -15.04 7.43
N GLU A 452 25.64 -15.02 6.12
CA GLU A 452 24.92 -14.13 5.21
C GLU A 452 24.34 -14.95 4.05
N LYS A 453 23.08 -14.68 3.70
CA LYS A 453 22.40 -15.32 2.56
C LYS A 453 21.51 -14.30 1.87
N HIS A 454 21.68 -14.14 0.56
CA HIS A 454 20.92 -13.17 -0.26
C HIS A 454 21.00 -11.73 0.29
N GLY A 455 22.18 -11.30 0.76
CA GLY A 455 22.37 -9.97 1.32
C GLY A 455 21.79 -9.74 2.72
N ARG A 456 21.19 -10.77 3.34
CA ARG A 456 20.67 -10.72 4.71
C ARG A 456 21.56 -11.52 5.65
N ARG A 457 21.92 -10.92 6.77
CA ARG A 457 22.68 -11.58 7.84
C ARG A 457 21.74 -12.32 8.77
N TRP A 458 22.16 -13.48 9.21
CA TRP A 458 21.36 -14.33 10.09
C TRP A 458 22.22 -14.89 11.22
N ALA A 459 21.56 -15.22 12.33
CA ALA A 459 22.13 -15.95 13.44
C ALA A 459 21.22 -17.13 13.82
N LEU A 460 21.79 -18.31 13.97
CA LEU A 460 21.14 -19.50 14.48
C LEU A 460 21.74 -19.83 15.84
N VAL A 461 20.92 -19.73 16.89
CA VAL A 461 21.30 -20.09 18.25
C VAL A 461 20.65 -21.42 18.58
N SER A 462 21.44 -22.42 18.95
CA SER A 462 20.97 -23.74 19.38
C SER A 462 21.44 -23.99 20.80
N ILE A 463 20.50 -24.16 21.72
CA ILE A 463 20.76 -24.41 23.13
C ILE A 463 20.27 -25.84 23.43
N ILE A 464 21.19 -26.67 23.87
CA ILE A 464 20.92 -28.09 24.19
C ILE A 464 21.00 -28.24 25.70
N PHE A 465 19.97 -28.82 26.27
CA PHE A 465 19.86 -29.14 27.67
C PHE A 465 19.88 -30.66 27.82
N ARG A 466 20.74 -31.16 28.70
CA ARG A 466 20.80 -32.58 29.02
C ARG A 466 20.22 -32.85 30.38
N ASP A 467 19.44 -33.93 30.44
CA ASP A 467 18.85 -34.39 31.68
C ASP A 467 19.91 -34.99 32.62
N PRO A 468 19.72 -34.95 33.93
CA PRO A 468 20.65 -35.55 34.89
C PRO A 468 20.80 -37.06 34.64
N THR A 469 22.04 -37.54 34.66
CA THR A 469 22.35 -38.96 34.69
C THR A 469 22.44 -39.43 36.16
N GLU A 470 22.30 -40.74 36.42
CA GLU A 470 22.35 -41.31 37.79
C GLU A 470 23.64 -40.94 38.57
N HIS A 471 24.67 -40.51 37.89
CA HIS A 471 25.98 -40.13 38.46
C HIS A 471 26.21 -38.61 38.49
N ALA A 472 25.17 -37.79 38.18
CA ALA A 472 25.29 -36.35 38.22
C ALA A 472 25.35 -35.85 39.68
N GLY A 473 26.32 -35.00 40.00
CA GLY A 473 26.43 -34.35 41.32
C GLY A 473 25.16 -33.54 41.66
N THR A 474 24.90 -33.35 42.93
CA THR A 474 23.75 -32.58 43.43
C THR A 474 23.90 -31.11 43.05
N VAL A 475 23.01 -30.63 42.15
CA VAL A 475 22.97 -29.20 41.75
C VAL A 475 22.39 -28.35 42.89
N ARG A 476 23.04 -27.23 43.21
CA ARG A 476 22.59 -26.29 44.24
C ARG A 476 21.54 -25.32 43.69
N TRP A 477 20.33 -25.80 43.49
CA TRP A 477 19.22 -25.04 42.91
C TRP A 477 18.86 -23.76 43.68
N ASP A 478 18.95 -23.82 45.02
CA ASP A 478 18.57 -22.70 45.90
C ASP A 478 19.53 -21.49 45.74
N GLU A 479 20.77 -21.75 45.33
CA GLU A 479 21.74 -20.71 45.01
C GLU A 479 21.61 -20.24 43.55
N LEU A 480 21.34 -21.14 42.61
CA LEU A 480 21.31 -20.87 41.17
C LEU A 480 20.08 -20.04 40.77
N LEU A 481 18.87 -20.49 41.17
CA LEU A 481 17.61 -19.89 40.70
C LEU A 481 17.52 -18.41 40.98
N PRO A 482 17.84 -17.88 42.20
CA PRO A 482 17.79 -16.45 42.43
C PRO A 482 18.79 -15.64 41.59
N ARG A 483 19.93 -16.23 41.20
CA ARG A 483 20.94 -15.55 40.37
C ARG A 483 20.50 -15.47 38.93
N VAL A 484 19.95 -16.55 38.37
CA VAL A 484 19.55 -16.62 36.97
C VAL A 484 18.26 -15.84 36.73
N MET A 485 17.28 -15.94 37.63
CA MET A 485 15.98 -15.26 37.51
C MET A 485 16.08 -13.73 37.55
N ARG A 486 17.07 -13.16 38.26
CA ARG A 486 17.30 -11.69 38.28
C ARG A 486 17.63 -11.10 36.91
N SER A 487 18.15 -11.90 35.98
CA SER A 487 18.59 -11.47 34.65
C SER A 487 17.53 -11.69 33.56
N THR A 488 16.33 -12.14 33.92
CA THR A 488 15.24 -12.49 32.99
C THR A 488 14.08 -11.53 33.06
N SER A 489 13.26 -11.50 31.98
CA SER A 489 12.01 -10.73 31.95
C SER A 489 10.86 -11.40 32.72
N GLY A 490 10.99 -12.67 33.07
CA GLY A 490 9.94 -13.46 33.73
C GLY A 490 8.78 -13.91 32.84
N MET A 491 8.81 -13.57 31.54
CA MET A 491 7.73 -13.92 30.60
C MET A 491 7.82 -15.36 30.07
N GLY A 492 8.88 -16.12 30.39
CA GLY A 492 9.06 -17.49 29.96
C GLY A 492 9.07 -17.67 28.43
N TRP A 493 8.49 -18.78 27.95
CA TRP A 493 8.52 -19.15 26.54
C TRP A 493 7.86 -18.11 25.60
N SER A 494 6.78 -17.44 26.03
CA SER A 494 6.14 -16.39 25.24
C SER A 494 7.09 -15.22 24.96
N GLY A 495 7.81 -14.75 25.97
CA GLY A 495 8.80 -13.66 25.80
C GLY A 495 9.97 -14.06 24.90
N ILE A 496 10.40 -15.33 24.95
CA ILE A 496 11.44 -15.86 24.05
C ILE A 496 10.96 -15.81 22.59
N ARG A 497 9.72 -16.26 22.34
CA ARG A 497 9.13 -16.29 21.01
C ARG A 497 8.90 -14.87 20.46
N ASP A 498 8.32 -13.99 21.27
CA ASP A 498 8.05 -12.60 20.86
C ASP A 498 9.34 -11.86 20.52
N ARG A 499 10.39 -12.05 21.31
CA ARG A 499 11.70 -11.47 21.02
C ARG A 499 12.33 -12.04 19.74
N ALA A 500 12.21 -13.35 19.49
CA ALA A 500 12.67 -13.94 18.23
C ALA A 500 11.91 -13.37 17.01
N MET A 501 10.57 -13.25 17.13
CA MET A 501 9.71 -12.67 16.08
C MET A 501 10.05 -11.18 15.80
N THR A 502 10.46 -10.41 16.79
CA THR A 502 10.91 -9.01 16.60
C THR A 502 12.10 -8.91 15.64
N PHE A 503 12.92 -9.97 15.55
CA PHE A 503 14.03 -10.09 14.60
C PHE A 503 13.68 -10.95 13.38
N GLU A 504 12.42 -10.95 12.96
CA GLU A 504 11.89 -11.74 11.82
C GLU A 504 12.29 -13.24 11.90
N GLY A 505 12.50 -13.72 13.11
CA GLY A 505 12.96 -15.07 13.40
C GLY A 505 11.89 -15.98 13.96
N ASP A 506 12.33 -17.16 14.38
CA ASP A 506 11.46 -18.18 14.98
C ASP A 506 12.17 -18.87 16.15
N ALA A 507 11.40 -19.31 17.15
CA ALA A 507 11.85 -20.05 18.30
C ALA A 507 11.15 -21.41 18.35
N ARG A 508 11.92 -22.50 18.36
CA ARG A 508 11.39 -23.88 18.40
C ARG A 508 12.05 -24.69 19.49
N GLU A 509 11.25 -25.43 20.22
CA GLU A 509 11.71 -26.43 21.20
C GLU A 509 11.48 -27.82 20.63
N HIS A 510 12.50 -28.66 20.71
CA HIS A 510 12.44 -30.05 20.27
C HIS A 510 12.98 -30.99 21.37
N PRO A 511 12.26 -32.06 21.72
CA PRO A 511 12.81 -33.11 22.57
C PRO A 511 13.94 -33.84 21.81
N ILE A 512 14.97 -34.26 22.56
CA ILE A 512 16.06 -35.12 22.08
C ILE A 512 16.22 -36.30 23.03
N ALA A 513 16.93 -37.34 22.61
CA ALA A 513 17.07 -38.58 23.38
C ALA A 513 17.64 -38.39 24.81
N SER A 514 18.41 -37.36 25.07
CA SER A 514 19.04 -37.06 26.36
C SER A 514 18.66 -35.70 26.93
N GLY A 515 17.42 -35.23 26.64
CA GLY A 515 16.97 -33.91 27.10
C GLY A 515 16.19 -33.14 26.06
N ARG A 516 16.47 -31.84 25.87
CA ARG A 516 15.78 -30.96 24.93
C ARG A 516 16.70 -30.00 24.22
N ARG A 517 16.28 -29.56 23.03
CA ARG A 517 16.97 -28.53 22.23
C ARG A 517 16.03 -27.35 21.97
N VAL A 518 16.51 -26.15 22.21
CA VAL A 518 15.89 -24.92 21.79
C VAL A 518 16.69 -24.36 20.62
N SER A 519 16.02 -24.07 19.51
CA SER A 519 16.62 -23.49 18.30
C SER A 519 15.97 -22.14 18.01
N LEU A 520 16.79 -21.08 17.87
CA LEU A 520 16.35 -19.72 17.61
C LEU A 520 17.01 -19.27 16.32
N LEU A 521 16.21 -18.94 15.32
CA LEU A 521 16.66 -18.27 14.09
C LEU A 521 16.38 -16.79 14.23
N LEU A 522 17.35 -15.94 13.93
CA LEU A 522 17.22 -14.49 13.99
C LEU A 522 17.80 -13.88 12.72
N LEU A 523 17.14 -12.86 12.20
CA LEU A 523 17.62 -12.08 11.06
C LEU A 523 18.09 -10.70 11.53
N ASP A 524 19.22 -10.26 10.99
CA ASP A 524 19.71 -8.93 11.32
C ASP A 524 18.81 -7.86 10.68
N PRO A 525 18.34 -6.86 11.43
CA PRO A 525 17.57 -5.76 10.88
C PRO A 525 18.32 -5.13 9.71
N ILE A 526 17.63 -4.90 8.60
CA ILE A 526 18.22 -4.16 7.49
C ILE A 526 18.42 -2.73 7.99
N THR A 527 19.66 -2.37 8.28
CA THR A 527 20.05 -0.97 8.48
C THR A 527 19.80 -0.27 7.15
N ILE A 528 18.72 0.50 7.06
CA ILE A 528 18.52 1.48 5.99
C ILE A 528 19.60 2.55 6.26
N SER A 529 20.80 2.33 5.70
CA SER A 529 21.84 3.33 5.68
C SER A 529 21.44 4.37 4.66
N GLY A 530 21.01 5.55 5.12
CA GLY A 530 20.86 6.73 4.29
C GLY A 530 19.42 7.25 4.21
N ALA A 531 19.01 8.05 5.18
CA ALA A 531 18.15 9.20 4.98
C ALA A 531 18.97 10.45 5.30
#